data_0d973d981e7a37128ee8fa0ad8ab2b65
#
_entry.id   0d973d981e7a37128ee8fa0ad8ab2b65
#
_cell.length_a   1.000
_cell.length_b   1.000
_cell.length_c   1.000
_cell.angle_alpha   90.00
_cell.angle_beta   90.00
_cell.angle_gamma   90.00
#
_symmetry.space_group_name_H-M   'P 1'
#
loop_
_entity.id
_entity.type
_entity.pdbx_description
1 polymer ?
#
loop_
_entity_poly.entity_id
_entity_poly.type
_entity_poly.pdbx_seq_one_letter_code
_entity_poly.pdbx_strand_id
1 'polypeptide(L)'
;MSWYLRLGYGVGQLPEGIKSAAFGFYLLFFFNQVLGLSGTLAGIAVFIALCIDALSDPIVGSWSDSTVSRYGRRHPFMYLAAIPFALSFYFLFVPPQGLGTLGLFIWLCGFAVLVRTTMTFYTVPYMALGAELTEDYDERTLLSSLRTIFQLMGMFAVLIGANHLFFGATEHYANGQLNPAA
;
A
#
# COMPACT_ATOMS: atom_id res chain seq x y z
N MET A 1 19.71 -12.57 17.33
CA MET A 1 19.63 -12.40 15.84
C MET A 1 20.61 -11.36 15.35
N SER A 2 21.14 -11.47 14.10
CA SER A 2 22.07 -10.45 13.57
C SER A 2 21.34 -9.13 13.29
N TRP A 3 22.05 -7.99 13.43
CA TRP A 3 21.45 -6.67 13.22
C TRP A 3 20.99 -6.44 11.77
N TYR A 4 21.70 -7.05 10.81
CA TYR A 4 21.30 -6.99 9.39
C TYR A 4 19.94 -7.65 9.12
N LEU A 5 19.66 -8.78 9.78
CA LEU A 5 18.35 -9.45 9.67
C LEU A 5 17.23 -8.64 10.30
N ARG A 6 17.48 -8.00 11.44
CA ARG A 6 16.49 -7.12 12.11
C ARG A 6 16.12 -5.93 11.22
N LEU A 7 17.13 -5.23 10.67
CA LEU A 7 16.91 -4.11 9.76
C LEU A 7 16.25 -4.56 8.45
N GLY A 8 16.73 -5.64 7.84
CA GLY A 8 16.16 -6.19 6.60
C GLY A 8 14.69 -6.57 6.77
N TYR A 9 14.33 -7.15 7.91
CA TYR A 9 12.92 -7.41 8.23
C TYR A 9 12.14 -6.10 8.41
N GLY A 10 12.65 -5.12 9.14
CA GLY A 10 11.98 -3.82 9.34
C GLY A 10 11.70 -3.08 8.03
N VAL A 11 12.69 -3.00 7.13
CA VAL A 11 12.58 -2.35 5.81
C VAL A 11 11.43 -2.93 4.98
N GLY A 12 11.12 -4.21 5.13
CA GLY A 12 9.98 -4.83 4.46
C GLY A 12 8.62 -4.18 4.74
N GLN A 13 8.51 -3.33 5.77
CA GLN A 13 7.26 -2.61 6.08
C GLN A 13 7.12 -1.26 5.35
N LEU A 14 8.16 -0.77 4.66
CA LEU A 14 8.10 0.48 3.89
C LEU A 14 6.95 0.53 2.88
N PRO A 15 6.70 -0.51 2.05
CA PRO A 15 5.59 -0.48 1.09
C PRO A 15 4.21 -0.32 1.73
N GLU A 16 4.01 -0.89 2.92
CA GLU A 16 2.76 -0.73 3.67
C GLU A 16 2.59 0.72 4.15
N GLY A 17 3.65 1.37 4.60
CA GLY A 17 3.63 2.79 4.96
C GLY A 17 3.28 3.69 3.77
N ILE A 18 3.90 3.45 2.62
CA ILE A 18 3.64 4.15 1.36
C ILE A 18 2.16 3.98 0.94
N LYS A 19 1.68 2.74 0.90
CA LYS A 19 0.27 2.45 0.58
C LYS A 19 -0.68 3.13 1.56
N SER A 20 -0.42 3.05 2.85
CA SER A 20 -1.28 3.63 3.89
C SER A 20 -1.39 5.15 3.76
N ALA A 21 -0.29 5.85 3.46
CA ALA A 21 -0.31 7.29 3.20
C ALA A 21 -1.11 7.62 1.93
N ALA A 22 -0.86 6.90 0.84
CA ALA A 22 -1.55 7.13 -0.42
C ALA A 22 -3.06 6.92 -0.31
N PHE A 23 -3.50 5.83 0.33
CA PHE A 23 -4.92 5.53 0.52
C PHE A 23 -5.59 6.43 1.55
N GLY A 24 -4.89 6.76 2.66
CA GLY A 24 -5.45 7.55 3.74
C GLY A 24 -5.58 9.03 3.43
N PHE A 25 -4.64 9.60 2.69
CA PHE A 25 -4.58 11.05 2.49
C PHE A 25 -4.83 11.47 1.04
N TYR A 26 -4.33 10.73 0.04
CA TYR A 26 -4.32 11.20 -1.35
C TYR A 26 -5.38 10.56 -2.23
N LEU A 27 -5.77 9.30 -2.00
CA LEU A 27 -6.67 8.58 -2.92
C LEU A 27 -8.03 9.27 -3.07
N LEU A 28 -8.73 9.52 -1.97
CA LEU A 28 -10.03 10.19 -2.00
C LEU A 28 -9.91 11.62 -2.50
N PHE A 29 -8.88 12.34 -2.10
CA PHE A 29 -8.60 13.69 -2.57
C PHE A 29 -8.40 13.71 -4.09
N PHE A 30 -7.57 12.84 -4.62
CA PHE A 30 -7.26 12.76 -6.06
C PHE A 30 -8.51 12.45 -6.88
N PHE A 31 -9.25 11.41 -6.54
CA PHE A 31 -10.44 11.05 -7.32
C PHE A 31 -11.59 12.05 -7.17
N ASN A 32 -11.75 12.67 -6.00
CA ASN A 32 -12.83 13.63 -5.77
C ASN A 32 -12.48 15.04 -6.28
N GLN A 33 -11.33 15.60 -5.86
CA GLN A 33 -10.99 17.00 -6.13
C GLN A 33 -10.32 17.19 -7.50
N VAL A 34 -9.53 16.23 -7.97
CA VAL A 34 -8.80 16.38 -9.24
C VAL A 34 -9.59 15.79 -10.40
N LEU A 35 -10.16 14.59 -10.24
CA LEU A 35 -10.88 13.88 -11.30
C LEU A 35 -12.40 14.12 -11.28
N GLY A 36 -12.94 14.78 -10.26
CA GLY A 36 -14.35 15.14 -10.17
C GLY A 36 -15.31 13.99 -9.86
N LEU A 37 -14.80 12.82 -9.38
CA LEU A 37 -15.66 11.74 -8.92
C LEU A 37 -16.37 12.13 -7.61
N SER A 38 -17.68 11.89 -7.49
CA SER A 38 -18.37 12.22 -6.23
C SER A 38 -17.77 11.48 -5.04
N GLY A 39 -17.65 12.16 -3.89
CA GLY A 39 -17.08 11.58 -2.67
C GLY A 39 -17.82 10.32 -2.21
N THR A 40 -19.13 10.24 -2.46
CA THR A 40 -19.94 9.04 -2.16
C THR A 40 -19.50 7.84 -3.00
N LEU A 41 -19.32 8.02 -4.31
CA LEU A 41 -18.86 6.93 -5.19
C LEU A 41 -17.41 6.52 -4.85
N ALA A 42 -16.53 7.49 -4.60
CA ALA A 42 -15.18 7.20 -4.18
C ALA A 42 -15.13 6.44 -2.84
N GLY A 43 -15.96 6.84 -1.87
CA GLY A 43 -16.12 6.13 -0.60
C GLY A 43 -16.65 4.70 -0.75
N ILE A 44 -17.65 4.49 -1.62
CA ILE A 44 -18.18 3.15 -1.92
C ILE A 44 -17.11 2.26 -2.56
N ALA A 45 -16.32 2.79 -3.52
CA ALA A 45 -15.25 2.03 -4.15
C ALA A 45 -14.20 1.57 -3.14
N VAL A 46 -13.77 2.46 -2.24
CA VAL A 46 -12.82 2.13 -1.15
C VAL A 46 -13.44 1.13 -0.17
N PHE A 47 -14.72 1.27 0.16
CA PHE A 47 -15.42 0.33 1.03
C PHE A 47 -15.50 -1.09 0.43
N ILE A 48 -15.79 -1.22 -0.87
CA ILE A 48 -15.77 -2.50 -1.58
C ILE A 48 -14.37 -3.12 -1.49
N ALA A 49 -13.32 -2.31 -1.72
CA ALA A 49 -11.95 -2.79 -1.63
C ALA A 49 -11.59 -3.27 -0.21
N LEU A 50 -12.08 -2.59 0.84
CA LEU A 50 -11.92 -3.02 2.23
C LEU A 50 -12.63 -4.35 2.53
N CYS A 51 -13.84 -4.54 2.01
CA CYS A 51 -14.57 -5.80 2.19
C CYS A 51 -13.83 -6.98 1.54
N ILE A 52 -13.30 -6.77 0.33
CA ILE A 52 -12.52 -7.82 -0.37
C ILE A 52 -11.22 -8.10 0.37
N ASP A 53 -10.53 -7.09 0.88
CA ASP A 53 -9.32 -7.21 1.70
C ASP A 53 -9.60 -8.11 2.93
N ALA A 54 -10.64 -7.80 3.68
CA ALA A 54 -11.03 -8.57 4.86
C ALA A 54 -11.36 -10.05 4.55
N LEU A 55 -11.86 -10.33 3.35
CA LEU A 55 -12.13 -11.70 2.90
C LEU A 55 -10.86 -12.39 2.38
N SER A 56 -9.96 -11.65 1.74
CA SER A 56 -8.73 -12.21 1.17
C SER A 56 -7.68 -12.55 2.24
N ASP A 57 -7.61 -11.82 3.34
CA ASP A 57 -6.61 -12.01 4.40
C ASP A 57 -6.59 -13.45 4.95
N PRO A 58 -7.72 -14.05 5.42
CA PRO A 58 -7.71 -15.42 5.93
C PRO A 58 -7.44 -16.46 4.83
N ILE A 59 -7.87 -16.19 3.59
CA ILE A 59 -7.65 -17.09 2.45
C ILE A 59 -6.16 -17.15 2.14
N VAL A 60 -5.51 -16.00 1.99
CA VAL A 60 -4.08 -15.90 1.71
C VAL A 60 -3.27 -16.46 2.88
N GLY A 61 -3.67 -16.22 4.13
CA GLY A 61 -3.04 -16.78 5.31
C GLY A 61 -3.02 -18.31 5.28
N SER A 62 -4.18 -18.92 5.10
CA SER A 62 -4.32 -20.38 5.00
C SER A 62 -3.52 -20.95 3.82
N TRP A 63 -3.55 -20.28 2.68
CA TRP A 63 -2.83 -20.72 1.48
C TRP A 63 -1.31 -20.63 1.69
N SER A 64 -0.83 -19.53 2.23
CA SER A 64 0.60 -19.33 2.52
C SER A 64 1.13 -20.35 3.53
N ASP A 65 0.33 -20.72 4.54
CA ASP A 65 0.71 -21.71 5.56
C ASP A 65 0.76 -23.15 5.02
N SER A 66 -0.10 -23.48 4.05
CA SER A 66 -0.17 -24.82 3.43
C SER A 66 0.84 -25.04 2.30
N THR A 67 1.47 -23.96 1.81
CA THR A 67 2.39 -24.04 0.67
C THR A 67 3.76 -24.56 1.09
N VAL A 68 4.27 -25.56 0.35
CA VAL A 68 5.64 -26.09 0.49
C VAL A 68 6.46 -25.70 -0.73
N SER A 69 7.53 -24.93 -0.52
CA SER A 69 8.42 -24.46 -1.59
C SER A 69 9.88 -24.59 -1.17
N ARG A 70 10.77 -24.80 -2.17
CA ARG A 70 12.25 -24.79 -1.99
C ARG A 70 12.80 -23.43 -1.49
N TYR A 71 12.04 -22.36 -1.65
CA TYR A 71 12.40 -21.02 -1.17
C TYR A 71 11.78 -20.68 0.19
N GLY A 72 11.21 -21.68 0.90
CA GLY A 72 10.42 -21.48 2.11
C GLY A 72 8.94 -21.33 1.80
N ARG A 73 8.08 -21.42 2.83
CA ARG A 73 6.61 -21.37 2.67
C ARG A 73 6.11 -19.99 2.24
N ARG A 74 6.73 -18.91 2.74
CA ARG A 74 6.21 -17.53 2.69
C ARG A 74 6.84 -16.64 1.62
N HIS A 75 8.12 -16.85 1.29
CA HIS A 75 8.86 -16.02 0.36
C HIS A 75 8.27 -15.97 -1.06
N PRO A 76 7.77 -17.09 -1.66
CA PRO A 76 7.19 -17.05 -3.00
C PRO A 76 6.03 -16.06 -3.15
N PHE A 77 5.17 -15.98 -2.13
CA PHE A 77 4.03 -15.05 -2.12
C PHE A 77 4.50 -13.60 -2.11
N MET A 78 5.50 -13.28 -1.27
CA MET A 78 6.05 -11.93 -1.17
C MET A 78 6.72 -11.48 -2.49
N TYR A 79 7.48 -12.36 -3.14
CA TYR A 79 8.11 -12.04 -4.43
C TYR A 79 7.08 -11.90 -5.56
N LEU A 80 6.09 -12.79 -5.60
CA LEU A 80 5.04 -12.74 -6.61
C LEU A 80 4.17 -11.49 -6.46
N ALA A 81 3.95 -11.01 -5.25
CA ALA A 81 3.14 -9.82 -4.98
C ALA A 81 3.81 -8.50 -5.41
N ALA A 82 5.15 -8.43 -5.43
CA ALA A 82 5.87 -7.17 -5.61
C ALA A 82 5.57 -6.47 -6.95
N ILE A 83 5.60 -7.20 -8.06
CA ILE A 83 5.35 -6.64 -9.40
C ILE A 83 3.88 -6.26 -9.59
N PRO A 84 2.89 -7.16 -9.31
CA PRO A 84 1.48 -6.78 -9.41
C PRO A 84 1.10 -5.62 -8.49
N PHE A 85 1.68 -5.54 -7.29
CA PHE A 85 1.47 -4.42 -6.39
C PHE A 85 1.97 -3.12 -7.01
N ALA A 86 3.20 -3.06 -7.50
CA ALA A 86 3.76 -1.87 -8.11
C ALA A 86 2.96 -1.41 -9.33
N LEU A 87 2.57 -2.34 -10.21
CA LEU A 87 1.77 -2.03 -11.39
C LEU A 87 0.36 -1.54 -11.03
N SER A 88 -0.33 -2.24 -10.14
CA SER A 88 -1.68 -1.84 -9.73
C SER A 88 -1.68 -0.50 -8.99
N PHE A 89 -0.65 -0.25 -8.17
CA PHE A 89 -0.49 1.03 -7.48
C PHE A 89 -0.22 2.19 -8.46
N TYR A 90 0.62 1.96 -9.47
CA TYR A 90 0.87 2.95 -10.53
C TYR A 90 -0.41 3.26 -11.30
N PHE A 91 -1.11 2.24 -11.84
CA PHE A 91 -2.33 2.45 -12.61
C PHE A 91 -3.47 3.06 -11.80
N LEU A 92 -3.52 2.84 -10.49
CA LEU A 92 -4.52 3.47 -9.62
C LEU A 92 -4.48 5.00 -9.73
N PHE A 93 -3.29 5.59 -9.81
CA PHE A 93 -3.10 7.05 -9.88
C PHE A 93 -2.93 7.60 -11.31
N VAL A 94 -2.99 6.74 -12.32
CA VAL A 94 -2.89 7.15 -13.75
C VAL A 94 -4.10 6.62 -14.53
N PRO A 95 -5.32 7.10 -14.23
CA PRO A 95 -6.50 6.71 -15.00
C PRO A 95 -6.44 7.29 -16.43
N PRO A 96 -6.92 6.55 -17.46
CA PRO A 96 -7.02 7.05 -18.81
C PRO A 96 -7.86 8.31 -18.89
N GLN A 97 -7.46 9.25 -19.77
CA GLN A 97 -8.21 10.47 -19.99
C GLN A 97 -9.56 10.19 -20.67
N GLY A 98 -10.58 10.98 -20.33
CA GLY A 98 -11.90 10.86 -20.95
C GLY A 98 -12.82 9.79 -20.32
N LEU A 99 -12.43 9.20 -19.21
CA LEU A 99 -13.35 8.34 -18.46
C LEU A 99 -14.50 9.16 -17.86
N GLY A 100 -15.75 8.75 -18.17
CA GLY A 100 -16.92 9.29 -17.48
C GLY A 100 -16.99 8.82 -16.03
N THR A 101 -17.95 9.34 -15.27
CA THR A 101 -18.14 9.05 -13.83
C THR A 101 -18.16 7.53 -13.53
N LEU A 102 -18.87 6.73 -14.32
CA LEU A 102 -18.90 5.28 -14.16
C LEU A 102 -17.54 4.63 -14.45
N GLY A 103 -16.85 5.10 -15.47
CA GLY A 103 -15.50 4.60 -15.81
C GLY A 103 -14.50 4.88 -14.70
N LEU A 104 -14.50 6.08 -14.12
CA LEU A 104 -13.66 6.44 -12.98
C LEU A 104 -13.99 5.60 -11.74
N PHE A 105 -15.26 5.35 -11.47
CA PHE A 105 -15.69 4.50 -10.37
C PHE A 105 -15.17 3.06 -10.52
N ILE A 106 -15.36 2.46 -11.71
CA ILE A 106 -14.89 1.09 -12.00
C ILE A 106 -13.36 1.03 -11.94
N TRP A 107 -12.67 2.04 -12.45
CA TRP A 107 -11.20 2.14 -12.40
C TRP A 107 -10.70 2.19 -10.96
N LEU A 108 -11.25 3.11 -10.16
CA LEU A 108 -10.91 3.23 -8.75
C LEU A 108 -11.18 1.94 -7.98
N CYS A 109 -12.38 1.37 -8.12
CA CYS A 109 -12.77 0.15 -7.43
C CYS A 109 -11.86 -1.03 -7.82
N GLY A 110 -11.65 -1.25 -9.12
CA GLY A 110 -10.83 -2.34 -9.63
C GLY A 110 -9.38 -2.26 -9.17
N PHE A 111 -8.73 -1.10 -9.35
CA PHE A 111 -7.34 -0.94 -8.93
C PHE A 111 -7.16 -0.84 -7.41
N ALA A 112 -8.11 -0.27 -6.67
CA ALA A 112 -8.06 -0.29 -5.21
C ALA A 112 -8.15 -1.72 -4.66
N VAL A 113 -9.01 -2.57 -5.24
CA VAL A 113 -9.09 -3.99 -4.91
C VAL A 113 -7.77 -4.69 -5.26
N LEU A 114 -7.22 -4.48 -6.45
CA LEU A 114 -5.96 -5.10 -6.88
C LEU A 114 -4.79 -4.71 -5.96
N VAL A 115 -4.64 -3.42 -5.63
CA VAL A 115 -3.58 -2.95 -4.73
C VAL A 115 -3.71 -3.60 -3.36
N ARG A 116 -4.91 -3.65 -2.79
CA ARG A 116 -5.15 -4.27 -1.47
C ARG A 116 -4.88 -5.76 -1.50
N THR A 117 -5.47 -6.49 -2.45
CA THR A 117 -5.28 -7.93 -2.57
C THR A 117 -3.81 -8.30 -2.80
N THR A 118 -3.12 -7.60 -3.70
CA THR A 118 -1.69 -7.85 -3.91
C THR A 118 -0.85 -7.54 -2.68
N MET A 119 -1.23 -6.49 -1.92
CA MET A 119 -0.57 -6.18 -0.66
C MET A 119 -0.84 -7.24 0.41
N THR A 120 -2.04 -7.85 0.46
CA THR A 120 -2.36 -8.99 1.33
C THR A 120 -1.42 -10.17 1.06
N PHE A 121 -1.15 -10.50 -0.22
CA PHE A 121 -0.19 -11.54 -0.60
C PHE A 121 1.24 -11.26 -0.13
N TYR A 122 1.58 -10.02 0.13
CA TYR A 122 2.84 -9.63 0.73
C TYR A 122 2.77 -9.57 2.26
N THR A 123 1.79 -8.84 2.81
CA THR A 123 1.73 -8.47 4.23
C THR A 123 1.44 -9.66 5.13
N VAL A 124 0.51 -10.54 4.75
CA VAL A 124 0.13 -11.70 5.56
C VAL A 124 1.30 -12.68 5.75
N PRO A 125 1.97 -13.17 4.68
CA PRO A 125 3.15 -14.02 4.84
C PRO A 125 4.31 -13.31 5.55
N TYR A 126 4.51 -12.00 5.30
CA TYR A 126 5.55 -11.21 5.94
C TYR A 126 5.34 -11.09 7.46
N MET A 127 4.10 -10.83 7.92
CA MET A 127 3.80 -10.76 9.35
C MET A 127 4.02 -12.09 10.05
N ALA A 128 3.58 -13.17 9.40
CA ALA A 128 3.76 -14.50 9.92
C ALA A 128 5.23 -14.95 9.93
N LEU A 129 6.06 -14.51 8.95
CA LEU A 129 7.50 -14.71 8.97
C LEU A 129 8.14 -14.10 10.21
N GLY A 130 7.72 -12.89 10.62
CA GLY A 130 8.22 -12.24 11.83
C GLY A 130 8.02 -13.05 13.11
N ALA A 131 6.91 -13.78 13.21
CA ALA A 131 6.64 -14.67 14.35
C ALA A 131 7.55 -15.92 14.36
N GLU A 132 8.03 -16.35 13.18
CA GLU A 132 8.91 -17.50 13.03
C GLU A 132 10.41 -17.17 13.23
N LEU A 133 10.79 -15.88 13.13
CA LEU A 133 12.19 -15.45 13.21
C LEU A 133 12.79 -15.60 14.61
N THR A 134 11.98 -15.50 15.65
CA THR A 134 12.46 -15.62 17.04
C THR A 134 11.33 -16.01 17.98
N GLU A 135 11.68 -16.79 19.02
CA GLU A 135 10.79 -17.12 20.15
C GLU A 135 10.97 -16.16 21.33
N ASP A 136 12.05 -15.38 21.33
CA ASP A 136 12.38 -14.43 22.38
C ASP A 136 11.42 -13.23 22.36
N TYR A 137 10.86 -12.90 23.53
CA TYR A 137 9.88 -11.80 23.66
C TYR A 137 10.47 -10.43 23.35
N ASP A 138 11.68 -10.16 23.84
CA ASP A 138 12.34 -8.86 23.64
C ASP A 138 12.74 -8.66 22.17
N GLU A 139 13.18 -9.72 21.51
CA GLU A 139 13.45 -9.74 20.08
C GLU A 139 12.19 -9.48 19.25
N ARG A 140 11.05 -10.09 19.60
CA ARG A 140 9.76 -9.85 18.93
C ARG A 140 9.32 -8.40 19.07
N THR A 141 9.48 -7.85 20.26
CA THR A 141 9.16 -6.44 20.54
C THR A 141 10.04 -5.51 19.69
N LEU A 142 11.34 -5.79 19.61
CA LEU A 142 12.28 -5.02 18.79
C LEU A 142 11.92 -5.11 17.30
N LEU A 143 11.62 -6.29 16.78
CA LEU A 143 11.19 -6.47 15.38
C LEU A 143 9.90 -5.71 15.07
N SER A 144 8.92 -5.73 15.97
CA SER A 144 7.67 -4.98 15.82
C SER A 144 7.90 -3.46 15.84
N SER A 145 8.80 -3.00 16.70
CA SER A 145 9.19 -1.59 16.77
C SER A 145 9.89 -1.12 15.48
N LEU A 146 10.83 -1.91 14.97
CA LEU A 146 11.50 -1.61 13.72
C LEU A 146 10.53 -1.57 12.54
N ARG A 147 9.59 -2.52 12.45
CA ARG A 147 8.50 -2.49 11.46
C ARG A 147 7.74 -1.18 11.50
N THR A 148 7.28 -0.78 12.70
CA THR A 148 6.52 0.45 12.88
C THR A 148 7.32 1.68 12.46
N ILE A 149 8.61 1.75 12.81
CA ILE A 149 9.50 2.84 12.40
C ILE A 149 9.60 2.92 10.87
N PHE A 150 9.87 1.80 10.19
CA PHE A 150 9.96 1.80 8.72
C PHE A 150 8.62 2.07 8.04
N GLN A 151 7.50 1.60 8.61
CA GLN A 151 6.16 1.96 8.14
C GLN A 151 5.93 3.47 8.21
N LEU A 152 6.25 4.10 9.34
CA LEU A 152 6.16 5.55 9.50
C LEU A 152 7.11 6.29 8.55
N MET A 153 8.32 5.80 8.35
CA MET A 153 9.25 6.37 7.37
C MET A 153 8.66 6.34 5.95
N GLY A 154 8.07 5.22 5.54
CA GLY A 154 7.37 5.10 4.25
C GLY A 154 6.20 6.07 4.13
N MET A 155 5.40 6.20 5.19
CA MET A 155 4.28 7.14 5.25
C MET A 155 4.76 8.60 5.13
N PHE A 156 5.75 9.01 5.92
CA PHE A 156 6.30 10.37 5.86
C PHE A 156 7.01 10.67 4.55
N ALA A 157 7.68 9.70 3.93
CA ALA A 157 8.29 9.87 2.63
C ALA A 157 7.25 10.26 1.56
N VAL A 158 6.07 9.63 1.58
CA VAL A 158 4.96 9.98 0.68
C VAL A 158 4.39 11.36 1.02
N LEU A 159 4.13 11.65 2.31
CA LEU A 159 3.56 12.93 2.72
C LEU A 159 4.47 14.11 2.36
N ILE A 160 5.76 13.99 2.61
CA ILE A 160 6.75 15.03 2.29
C ILE A 160 6.95 15.10 0.77
N GLY A 161 7.14 13.96 0.10
CA GLY A 161 7.35 13.89 -1.33
C GLY A 161 6.18 14.44 -2.13
N ALA A 162 4.96 14.06 -1.79
CA ALA A 162 3.76 14.56 -2.46
C ALA A 162 3.56 16.06 -2.20
N ASN A 163 3.85 16.55 -0.99
CA ASN A 163 3.76 17.98 -0.71
C ASN A 163 4.74 18.78 -1.59
N HIS A 164 5.99 18.34 -1.73
CA HIS A 164 6.96 19.03 -2.59
C HIS A 164 6.63 18.93 -4.08
N LEU A 165 6.13 17.76 -4.55
CA LEU A 165 5.87 17.54 -5.97
C LEU A 165 4.57 18.20 -6.45
N PHE A 166 3.48 18.09 -5.67
CA PHE A 166 2.15 18.52 -6.09
C PHE A 166 1.71 19.86 -5.50
N PHE A 167 2.25 20.25 -4.36
CA PHE A 167 1.86 21.47 -3.66
C PHE A 167 3.01 22.48 -3.47
N GLY A 168 4.17 22.22 -4.08
CA GLY A 168 5.30 23.15 -4.07
C GLY A 168 4.95 24.48 -4.73
N ALA A 169 5.44 25.59 -4.19
CA ALA A 169 5.26 26.91 -4.80
C ALA A 169 5.97 26.98 -6.16
N THR A 170 5.24 27.41 -7.18
CA THR A 170 5.75 27.71 -8.53
C THR A 170 5.40 29.14 -8.89
N GLU A 171 5.91 29.64 -10.03
CA GLU A 171 5.63 31.02 -10.49
C GLU A 171 4.12 31.31 -10.65
N HIS A 172 3.32 30.29 -10.93
CA HIS A 172 1.87 30.42 -11.19
C HIS A 172 0.99 29.93 -10.04
N TYR A 173 1.53 29.12 -9.11
CA TYR A 173 0.78 28.52 -8.02
C TYR A 173 1.46 28.80 -6.69
N ALA A 174 0.72 29.42 -5.76
CA ALA A 174 1.22 29.66 -4.41
C ALA A 174 1.38 28.32 -3.67
N ASN A 175 2.26 28.30 -2.65
CA ASN A 175 2.47 27.11 -1.83
C ASN A 175 1.14 26.64 -1.22
N GLY A 176 0.85 25.37 -1.31
CA GLY A 176 -0.41 24.74 -0.86
C GLY A 176 -1.51 24.66 -1.94
N GLN A 177 -1.30 25.21 -3.13
CA GLN A 177 -2.20 25.02 -4.27
C GLN A 177 -1.75 23.82 -5.11
N LEU A 178 -2.72 23.02 -5.59
CA LEU A 178 -2.43 21.91 -6.48
C LEU A 178 -1.89 22.41 -7.81
N ASN A 179 -0.71 21.93 -8.21
CA ASN A 179 -0.16 22.17 -9.52
C ASN A 179 -0.62 21.08 -10.49
N PRO A 180 -1.51 21.36 -11.46
CA PRO A 180 -2.02 20.34 -12.38
C PRO A 180 -0.99 19.90 -13.45
N ALA A 181 0.19 20.53 -13.50
CA ALA A 181 1.28 20.18 -14.40
C ALA A 181 2.40 19.37 -13.72
N ALA A 182 2.27 19.04 -12.44
CA ALA A 182 3.26 18.29 -11.67
C ALA A 182 3.14 16.75 -11.83
#